data_e2fbeba9dfda87bfed1c9afd489a7a6b
#
_entry.id   e2fbeba9dfda87bfed1c9afd489a7a6b
#
_cell.length_a   1.000
_cell.length_b   1.000
_cell.length_c   1.000
_cell.angle_alpha   90.00
_cell.angle_beta   90.00
_cell.angle_gamma   90.00
#
_symmetry.space_group_name_H-M   'P 1'
#
loop_
_entity.id
_entity.type
_entity.pdbx_description
1 polymer ?
#
loop_
_entity_poly.entity_id
_entity_poly.type
_entity_poly.pdbx_seq_one_letter_code
_entity_poly.pdbx_strand_id
1 'polypeptide(L)'
;MKKILVATAVAAAFGVSGVQAAEDITVDVAVIGAGGAGLSAAVEAANLGAKVVVVEKMGMPGGNTIRAAGGLNAAGTALQQAKGTKDSVEIAYFDTMKGGHWKNDPELVRTLVSGAAGSVEWL
;
A
#
# COMPACT_ATOMS: atom_id res chain seq x y z
N MET A 1 11.19 -57.61 18.50
CA MET A 1 11.43 -56.84 17.24
C MET A 1 10.19 -56.64 16.34
N LYS A 2 8.98 -57.09 16.71
CA LYS A 2 7.75 -56.91 15.91
C LYS A 2 6.94 -55.65 16.23
N LYS A 3 7.20 -54.96 17.36
CA LYS A 3 6.41 -53.80 17.78
C LYS A 3 6.87 -52.44 17.19
N ILE A 4 8.07 -52.37 16.64
CA ILE A 4 8.63 -51.13 16.07
C ILE A 4 8.12 -50.92 14.63
N LEU A 5 7.85 -52.01 13.88
CA LEU A 5 7.34 -51.93 12.50
C LEU A 5 5.89 -51.42 12.41
N VAL A 6 5.05 -51.63 13.46
CA VAL A 6 3.67 -51.16 13.45
C VAL A 6 3.57 -49.66 13.68
N ALA A 7 4.49 -49.07 14.47
CA ALA A 7 4.50 -47.63 14.74
C ALA A 7 4.91 -46.81 13.50
N THR A 8 5.83 -47.35 12.68
CA THR A 8 6.31 -46.69 11.46
C THR A 8 5.25 -46.72 10.33
N ALA A 9 4.47 -47.80 10.27
CA ALA A 9 3.41 -47.92 9.26
C ALA A 9 2.19 -47.03 9.54
N VAL A 10 1.89 -46.76 10.83
CA VAL A 10 0.77 -45.86 11.22
C VAL A 10 1.12 -44.40 10.97
N ALA A 11 2.41 -43.98 11.15
CA ALA A 11 2.85 -42.63 10.84
C ALA A 11 2.81 -42.30 9.32
N ALA A 12 3.00 -43.29 8.47
CA ALA A 12 2.89 -43.14 7.01
C ALA A 12 1.44 -43.07 6.49
N ALA A 13 0.46 -43.54 7.27
CA ALA A 13 -0.96 -43.54 6.87
C ALA A 13 -1.70 -42.24 7.20
N PHE A 14 -1.20 -41.48 8.15
CA PHE A 14 -1.72 -40.13 8.44
C PHE A 14 -0.86 -39.11 7.74
N GLY A 15 -0.90 -38.99 6.43
CA GLY A 15 -0.12 -38.01 5.66
C GLY A 15 0.14 -36.73 6.48
N VAL A 16 1.22 -36.70 7.23
CA VAL A 16 1.76 -35.49 7.82
C VAL A 16 2.20 -34.68 6.62
N SER A 17 1.30 -33.85 6.10
CA SER A 17 1.66 -32.80 5.17
C SER A 17 2.84 -32.09 5.84
N GLY A 18 4.05 -32.31 5.33
CA GLY A 18 5.24 -31.70 5.90
C GLY A 18 4.96 -30.22 6.01
N VAL A 19 5.03 -29.70 7.22
CA VAL A 19 5.09 -28.25 7.42
C VAL A 19 6.31 -27.82 6.65
N GLN A 20 6.07 -27.26 5.46
CA GLN A 20 7.13 -26.70 4.65
C GLN A 20 7.78 -25.62 5.50
N ALA A 21 9.06 -25.76 5.82
CA ALA A 21 9.76 -24.74 6.57
C ALA A 21 9.57 -23.41 5.85
N ALA A 22 9.15 -22.40 6.59
CA ALA A 22 9.04 -21.05 6.05
C ALA A 22 10.42 -20.64 5.51
N GLU A 23 10.46 -20.11 4.30
CA GLU A 23 11.68 -19.58 3.73
C GLU A 23 11.99 -18.24 4.43
N ASP A 24 13.18 -18.13 5.02
CA ASP A 24 13.63 -16.88 5.63
C ASP A 24 14.10 -15.92 4.54
N ILE A 25 13.41 -14.79 4.42
CA ILE A 25 13.74 -13.73 3.47
C ILE A 25 14.41 -12.57 4.23
N THR A 26 15.66 -12.26 3.88
CA THR A 26 16.38 -11.10 4.43
C THR A 26 16.19 -9.89 3.53
N VAL A 27 15.69 -8.80 4.07
CA VAL A 27 15.41 -7.54 3.37
C VAL A 27 15.76 -6.34 4.25
N ASP A 28 15.94 -5.17 3.63
CA ASP A 28 16.16 -3.91 4.34
C ASP A 28 14.84 -3.31 4.82
N VAL A 29 13.76 -3.48 4.02
CA VAL A 29 12.44 -2.93 4.31
C VAL A 29 11.36 -3.99 4.06
N ALA A 30 10.51 -4.23 5.06
CA ALA A 30 9.30 -5.03 4.95
C ALA A 30 8.07 -4.11 5.00
N VAL A 31 7.29 -4.05 3.92
CA VAL A 31 6.05 -3.27 3.82
C VAL A 31 4.86 -4.20 4.05
N ILE A 32 4.03 -3.89 5.03
CA ILE A 32 2.81 -4.64 5.35
C ILE A 32 1.61 -3.97 4.69
N GLY A 33 1.05 -4.63 3.68
CA GLY A 33 -0.08 -4.18 2.89
C GLY A 33 0.31 -3.58 1.54
N ALA A 34 -0.25 -4.13 0.46
CA ALA A 34 -0.01 -3.71 -0.92
C ALA A 34 -1.12 -2.79 -1.46
N GLY A 35 -1.65 -1.88 -0.65
CA GLY A 35 -2.50 -0.77 -1.08
C GLY A 35 -1.67 0.37 -1.66
N GLY A 36 -2.30 1.47 -2.09
CA GLY A 36 -1.62 2.62 -2.69
C GLY A 36 -0.44 3.14 -1.84
N ALA A 37 -0.65 3.34 -0.55
CA ALA A 37 0.41 3.83 0.35
C ALA A 37 1.57 2.84 0.48
N GLY A 38 1.27 1.53 0.66
CA GLY A 38 2.31 0.52 0.80
C GLY A 38 3.12 0.33 -0.49
N LEU A 39 2.47 0.31 -1.64
CA LEU A 39 3.16 0.20 -2.93
C LEU A 39 4.02 1.45 -3.22
N SER A 40 3.53 2.66 -2.93
CA SER A 40 4.33 3.88 -3.09
C SER A 40 5.56 3.87 -2.19
N ALA A 41 5.41 3.45 -0.92
CA ALA A 41 6.54 3.33 0.00
C ALA A 41 7.56 2.27 -0.48
N ALA A 42 7.07 1.14 -1.01
CA ALA A 42 7.93 0.08 -1.52
C ALA A 42 8.72 0.52 -2.75
N VAL A 43 8.07 1.22 -3.69
CA VAL A 43 8.71 1.76 -4.90
C VAL A 43 9.78 2.78 -4.52
N GLU A 44 9.46 3.71 -3.62
CA GLU A 44 10.42 4.73 -3.20
C GLU A 44 11.62 4.11 -2.49
N ALA A 45 11.39 3.18 -1.57
CA ALA A 45 12.49 2.47 -0.90
C ALA A 45 13.37 1.70 -1.90
N ALA A 46 12.77 1.05 -2.90
CA ALA A 46 13.50 0.32 -3.94
C ALA A 46 14.29 1.28 -4.85
N ASN A 47 13.74 2.44 -5.20
CA ASN A 47 14.44 3.48 -5.97
C ASN A 47 15.67 4.03 -5.24
N LEU A 48 15.62 4.04 -3.90
CA LEU A 48 16.75 4.40 -3.03
C LEU A 48 17.75 3.25 -2.82
N GLY A 49 17.55 2.10 -3.48
CA GLY A 49 18.47 0.97 -3.47
C GLY A 49 18.22 -0.05 -2.36
N ALA A 50 17.14 0.07 -1.57
CA ALA A 50 16.81 -0.90 -0.55
C ALA A 50 16.24 -2.20 -1.16
N LYS A 51 16.58 -3.34 -0.54
CA LYS A 51 15.93 -4.62 -0.82
C LYS A 51 14.60 -4.66 -0.08
N VAL A 52 13.50 -4.69 -0.83
CA VAL A 52 12.15 -4.55 -0.27
C VAL A 52 11.34 -5.83 -0.45
N VAL A 53 10.54 -6.17 0.57
CA VAL A 53 9.45 -7.15 0.45
C VAL A 53 8.13 -6.48 0.78
N VAL A 54 7.09 -6.81 0.02
CA VAL A 54 5.71 -6.38 0.33
C VAL A 54 4.91 -7.61 0.70
N VAL A 55 4.26 -7.57 1.88
CA VAL A 55 3.41 -8.63 2.38
C VAL A 55 1.95 -8.18 2.30
N GLU A 56 1.14 -8.93 1.55
CA GLU A 56 -0.28 -8.66 1.37
C GLU A 56 -1.12 -9.84 1.85
N LYS A 57 -2.17 -9.57 2.63
CA LYS A 57 -3.07 -10.61 3.15
C LYS A 57 -4.08 -11.11 2.13
N MET A 58 -4.39 -10.29 1.12
CA MET A 58 -5.33 -10.63 0.07
C MET A 58 -4.61 -11.34 -1.07
N GLY A 59 -5.33 -12.10 -1.88
CA GLY A 59 -4.78 -12.81 -3.04
C GLY A 59 -4.30 -11.90 -4.19
N MET A 60 -4.47 -10.58 -4.06
CA MET A 60 -4.02 -9.61 -5.06
C MET A 60 -3.67 -8.27 -4.41
N PRO A 61 -2.67 -7.55 -4.92
CA PRO A 61 -2.34 -6.21 -4.45
C PRO A 61 -3.39 -5.18 -4.87
N GLY A 62 -3.32 -3.97 -4.29
CA GLY A 62 -4.15 -2.81 -4.63
C GLY A 62 -5.03 -2.32 -3.50
N GLY A 63 -5.44 -3.18 -2.57
CA GLY A 63 -6.29 -2.80 -1.44
C GLY A 63 -7.56 -2.06 -1.87
N ASN A 64 -7.95 -1.01 -1.15
CA ASN A 64 -9.07 -0.16 -1.55
C ASN A 64 -8.72 0.79 -2.71
N THR A 65 -7.45 1.04 -2.95
CA THR A 65 -6.99 1.95 -4.02
C THR A 65 -7.40 1.44 -5.41
N ILE A 66 -7.32 0.13 -5.65
CA ILE A 66 -7.71 -0.46 -6.95
C ILE A 66 -9.22 -0.35 -7.21
N ARG A 67 -10.02 -0.10 -6.17
CA ARG A 67 -11.48 0.07 -6.27
C ARG A 67 -11.90 1.51 -6.51
N ALA A 68 -10.96 2.45 -6.48
CA ALA A 68 -11.21 3.84 -6.81
C ALA A 68 -11.43 4.02 -8.32
N ALA A 69 -12.08 5.14 -8.70
CA ALA A 69 -12.38 5.44 -10.10
C ALA A 69 -11.16 5.89 -10.94
N GLY A 70 -9.95 5.82 -10.38
CA GLY A 70 -8.71 6.18 -11.07
C GLY A 70 -8.39 7.68 -11.07
N GLY A 71 -9.14 8.49 -10.31
CA GLY A 71 -8.89 9.91 -10.16
C GLY A 71 -8.02 10.22 -8.93
N LEU A 72 -7.13 11.19 -9.07
CA LEU A 72 -6.38 11.79 -7.98
C LEU A 72 -6.65 13.30 -7.96
N ASN A 73 -7.24 13.81 -6.88
CA ASN A 73 -7.51 15.23 -6.73
C ASN A 73 -6.25 15.96 -6.26
N ALA A 74 -5.80 16.94 -7.05
CA ALA A 74 -4.66 17.77 -6.71
C ALA A 74 -4.85 19.18 -7.28
N ALA A 75 -4.51 20.17 -6.48
CA ALA A 75 -4.55 21.58 -6.87
C ALA A 75 -3.14 22.13 -7.07
N GLY A 76 -2.97 23.03 -8.04
CA GLY A 76 -1.70 23.69 -8.32
C GLY A 76 -0.68 22.83 -9.06
N THR A 77 -1.13 21.78 -9.75
CA THR A 77 -0.27 20.91 -10.57
C THR A 77 0.27 21.64 -11.80
N ALA A 78 1.42 21.19 -12.31
CA ALA A 78 2.01 21.70 -13.56
C ALA A 78 1.02 21.58 -14.74
N LEU A 79 0.20 20.53 -14.75
CA LEU A 79 -0.82 20.30 -15.78
C LEU A 79 -1.94 21.36 -15.73
N GLN A 80 -2.40 21.73 -14.53
CA GLN A 80 -3.38 22.80 -14.35
C GLN A 80 -2.81 24.15 -14.78
N GLN A 81 -1.56 24.45 -14.40
CA GLN A 81 -0.87 25.68 -14.80
C GLN A 81 -0.72 25.78 -16.32
N ALA A 82 -0.33 24.71 -16.99
CA ALA A 82 -0.19 24.67 -18.44
C ALA A 82 -1.54 24.89 -19.17
N LYS A 83 -2.66 24.51 -18.54
CA LYS A 83 -4.03 24.73 -19.07
C LYS A 83 -4.63 26.07 -18.64
N GLY A 84 -3.91 26.87 -17.86
CA GLY A 84 -4.45 28.14 -17.34
C GLY A 84 -5.56 27.97 -16.29
N THR A 85 -5.69 26.79 -15.69
CA THR A 85 -6.65 26.54 -14.62
C THR A 85 -6.22 27.28 -13.35
N LYS A 86 -7.11 28.14 -12.85
CA LYS A 86 -6.89 28.86 -11.59
C LYS A 86 -7.34 27.99 -10.44
N ASP A 87 -6.38 27.33 -9.81
CA ASP A 87 -6.59 26.50 -8.62
C ASP A 87 -5.43 26.67 -7.65
N SER A 88 -5.66 26.40 -6.37
CA SER A 88 -4.63 26.52 -5.33
C SER A 88 -4.89 25.57 -4.18
N VAL A 89 -3.86 25.35 -3.37
CA VAL A 89 -3.95 24.57 -2.13
C VAL A 89 -5.02 25.15 -1.20
N GLU A 90 -5.16 26.47 -1.13
CA GLU A 90 -6.17 27.15 -0.32
C GLU A 90 -7.57 26.86 -0.82
N ILE A 91 -7.81 26.95 -2.13
CA ILE A 91 -9.12 26.61 -2.73
C ILE A 91 -9.44 25.14 -2.43
N ALA A 92 -8.53 24.23 -2.70
CA ALA A 92 -8.71 22.80 -2.43
C ALA A 92 -8.96 22.51 -0.94
N TYR A 93 -8.27 23.24 -0.04
CA TYR A 93 -8.50 23.12 1.39
C TYR A 93 -9.93 23.51 1.78
N PHE A 94 -10.39 24.70 1.38
CA PHE A 94 -11.73 25.16 1.71
C PHE A 94 -12.81 24.29 1.07
N ASP A 95 -12.64 23.86 -0.16
CA ASP A 95 -13.59 22.96 -0.85
C ASP A 95 -13.68 21.61 -0.14
N THR A 96 -12.55 21.05 0.27
CA THR A 96 -12.51 19.80 1.03
C THR A 96 -13.16 19.94 2.39
N MET A 97 -12.85 21.01 3.15
CA MET A 97 -13.46 21.29 4.44
C MET A 97 -14.97 21.47 4.32
N LYS A 98 -15.41 22.25 3.33
CA LYS A 98 -16.84 22.51 3.05
C LYS A 98 -17.55 21.22 2.63
N GLY A 99 -16.96 20.42 1.74
CA GLY A 99 -17.50 19.13 1.30
C GLY A 99 -17.69 18.16 2.47
N GLY A 100 -16.80 18.18 3.44
CA GLY A 100 -16.91 17.41 4.68
C GLY A 100 -17.81 18.07 5.76
N HIS A 101 -18.57 19.12 5.40
CA HIS A 101 -19.41 19.88 6.35
C HIS A 101 -18.65 20.39 7.59
N TRP A 102 -17.36 20.73 7.40
CA TRP A 102 -16.46 21.20 8.47
C TRP A 102 -16.25 20.21 9.61
N LYS A 103 -16.51 18.92 9.37
CA LYS A 103 -16.28 17.82 10.33
C LYS A 103 -14.92 17.16 10.16
N ASN A 104 -14.21 17.51 9.11
CA ASN A 104 -12.86 17.02 8.81
C ASN A 104 -11.88 17.56 9.85
N ASP A 105 -10.82 16.81 10.10
CA ASP A 105 -9.66 17.31 10.81
C ASP A 105 -8.91 18.31 9.91
N PRO A 106 -8.76 19.60 10.34
CA PRO A 106 -8.16 20.64 9.50
C PRO A 106 -6.68 20.38 9.18
N GLU A 107 -5.93 19.79 10.11
CA GLU A 107 -4.49 19.52 9.92
C GLU A 107 -4.28 18.39 8.91
N LEU A 108 -5.10 17.34 9.00
CA LEU A 108 -5.06 16.23 8.03
C LEU A 108 -5.47 16.71 6.64
N VAL A 109 -6.50 17.53 6.53
CA VAL A 109 -6.89 18.13 5.24
C VAL A 109 -5.75 18.99 4.68
N ARG A 110 -5.12 19.83 5.51
CA ARG A 110 -4.00 20.67 5.11
C ARG A 110 -2.85 19.82 4.57
N THR A 111 -2.49 18.77 5.29
CA THR A 111 -1.44 17.83 4.88
C THR A 111 -1.75 17.19 3.52
N LEU A 112 -2.97 16.69 3.35
CA LEU A 112 -3.42 16.05 2.11
C LEU A 112 -3.32 16.99 0.91
N VAL A 113 -3.96 18.16 0.98
CA VAL A 113 -4.04 19.07 -0.17
C VAL A 113 -2.69 19.72 -0.51
N SER A 114 -1.83 19.96 0.50
CA SER A 114 -0.50 20.52 0.28
C SER A 114 0.45 19.53 -0.40
N GLY A 115 0.31 18.23 -0.15
CA GLY A 115 1.15 17.19 -0.75
C GLY A 115 0.63 16.66 -2.10
N ALA A 116 -0.62 16.98 -2.46
CA ALA A 116 -1.29 16.32 -3.57
C ALA A 116 -0.62 16.59 -4.95
N ALA A 117 -0.19 17.83 -5.22
CA ALA A 117 0.48 18.16 -6.48
C ALA A 117 1.79 17.39 -6.65
N GLY A 118 2.63 17.35 -5.60
CA GLY A 118 3.87 16.57 -5.62
C GLY A 118 3.62 15.07 -5.81
N SER A 119 2.52 14.53 -5.27
CA SER A 119 2.15 13.13 -5.49
C SER A 119 1.77 12.85 -6.94
N VAL A 120 1.09 13.78 -7.63
CA VAL A 120 0.78 13.66 -9.06
C VAL A 120 2.05 13.70 -9.91
N GLU A 121 3.01 14.54 -9.56
CA GLU A 121 4.26 14.68 -10.31
C GLU A 121 5.24 13.52 -10.05
N TRP A 122 5.08 12.82 -8.94
CA TRP A 122 5.84 11.62 -8.63
C TRP A 122 5.37 10.40 -9.45
N LEU A 123 4.09 10.30 -9.83
CA LEU A 123 3.50 9.23 -10.62
C LEU A 123 3.90 9.30 -12.10
#